data_e7ea12d85d3992536053ad0451db8cad
#
_entry.id   e7ea12d85d3992536053ad0451db8cad
#
_cell.length_a   1.000
_cell.length_b   1.000
_cell.length_c   1.000
_cell.angle_alpha   90.00
_cell.angle_beta   90.00
_cell.angle_gamma   90.00
#
_symmetry.space_group_name_H-M   'P 1'
#
loop_
_entity.id
_entity.type
_entity.pdbx_description
1 polymer ?
#
loop_
_entity_poly.entity_id
_entity_poly.type
_entity_poly.pdbx_seq_one_letter_code
_entity_poly.pdbx_strand_id
1 'polypeptide(L)'
;MAGIKELRLRIKALKNTSKITAAMKMVSAVKLKKAQDANARTKPYAERMEEMLDRVLKSVDKPEHLLTEIREVKRIRYVLVSSDRGLCAGFNNNLFKAFLRRPADTSPVETLGLGRRARELAARTPNLSALPSTFTNFPLYSNAQSISKTLIDDFLAGKCDRVVLVFNRFRSVISQQPVFVPLLPFRPAPSAGAGTRPAPTDGAKGMRDDYFLEPDATSLFAELLPKLVALQVFRALLENAVGEHSARMTAMDSATKNTKELIGSMSLTMNRARQAAITRELIEIVSGAEALKG
;
A
#
# COMPACT_ATOMS: atom_id res chain seq x y z
N MET A 1 2.89 21.70 44.21
CA MET A 1 4.02 20.76 43.84
C MET A 1 3.58 19.55 43.02
N ALA A 2 2.40 18.97 43.19
CA ALA A 2 1.92 17.81 42.41
C ALA A 2 1.95 18.08 40.87
N GLY A 3 1.46 19.24 40.41
CA GLY A 3 1.39 19.56 38.98
C GLY A 3 2.74 19.68 38.25
N ILE A 4 3.82 20.17 38.93
CA ILE A 4 5.14 20.28 38.32
C ILE A 4 5.77 18.90 38.11
N LYS A 5 5.60 17.99 39.07
CA LYS A 5 6.08 16.60 38.97
C LYS A 5 5.38 15.88 37.81
N GLU A 6 4.09 16.08 37.67
CA GLU A 6 3.30 15.49 36.56
C GLU A 6 3.75 16.04 35.20
N LEU A 7 3.90 17.36 35.06
CA LEU A 7 4.41 17.98 33.84
C LEU A 7 5.80 17.44 33.44
N ARG A 8 6.69 17.25 34.43
CA ARG A 8 8.02 16.66 34.18
C ARG A 8 7.92 15.22 33.64
N LEU A 9 7.04 14.41 34.20
CA LEU A 9 6.80 13.03 33.74
C LEU A 9 6.22 13.01 32.32
N ARG A 10 5.27 13.88 32.01
CA ARG A 10 4.70 14.02 30.66
C ARG A 10 5.75 14.44 29.63
N ILE A 11 6.59 15.45 29.96
CA ILE A 11 7.71 15.88 29.11
C ILE A 11 8.69 14.73 28.85
N LYS A 12 9.00 13.93 29.88
CA LYS A 12 9.88 12.75 29.73
C LYS A 12 9.25 11.72 28.79
N ALA A 13 7.96 11.43 28.93
CA ALA A 13 7.24 10.50 28.05
C ALA A 13 7.24 11.02 26.59
N LEU A 14 6.94 12.29 26.38
CA LEU A 14 6.98 12.91 25.03
C LEU A 14 8.37 12.87 24.40
N LYS A 15 9.44 13.12 25.18
CA LYS A 15 10.82 12.98 24.67
C LYS A 15 11.13 11.56 24.21
N ASN A 16 10.64 10.54 24.93
CA ASN A 16 10.80 9.14 24.51
C ASN A 16 9.98 8.85 23.25
N THR A 17 8.73 9.31 23.18
CA THR A 17 7.88 9.18 21.99
C THR A 17 8.54 9.82 20.77
N SER A 18 9.10 11.03 20.92
CA SER A 18 9.83 11.71 19.84
C SER A 18 11.02 10.91 19.32
N LYS A 19 11.78 10.25 20.20
CA LYS A 19 12.89 9.37 19.81
C LYS A 19 12.38 8.14 19.04
N ILE A 20 11.30 7.52 19.50
CA ILE A 20 10.69 6.34 18.85
C ILE A 20 10.16 6.71 17.47
N THR A 21 9.41 7.81 17.34
CA THR A 21 8.86 8.23 16.04
C THR A 21 9.96 8.62 15.06
N ALA A 22 11.03 9.27 15.51
CA ALA A 22 12.21 9.58 14.68
C ALA A 22 12.90 8.29 14.19
N ALA A 23 13.10 7.29 15.05
CA ALA A 23 13.65 6.00 14.65
C ALA A 23 12.74 5.27 13.65
N MET A 24 11.43 5.28 13.89
CA MET A 24 10.45 4.67 12.96
C MET A 24 10.41 5.36 11.60
N LYS A 25 10.59 6.71 11.55
CA LYS A 25 10.76 7.45 10.30
C LYS A 25 11.95 6.91 9.51
N MET A 26 13.12 6.75 10.14
CA MET A 26 14.33 6.25 9.49
C MET A 26 14.14 4.82 8.96
N VAL A 27 13.60 3.92 9.78
CA VAL A 27 13.31 2.54 9.36
C VAL A 27 12.34 2.51 8.16
N SER A 28 11.31 3.37 8.17
CA SER A 28 10.36 3.46 7.07
C SER A 28 11.00 4.00 5.80
N ALA A 29 11.91 4.97 5.90
CA ALA A 29 12.67 5.50 4.76
C ALA A 29 13.54 4.42 4.09
N VAL A 30 14.26 3.61 4.89
CA VAL A 30 15.07 2.50 4.35
C VAL A 30 14.18 1.46 3.65
N LYS A 31 13.05 1.09 4.27
CA LYS A 31 12.10 0.15 3.65
C LYS A 31 11.44 0.71 2.39
N LEU A 32 11.11 2.00 2.38
CA LEU A 32 10.61 2.70 1.20
C LEU A 32 11.61 2.61 0.05
N LYS A 33 12.88 2.94 0.30
CA LYS A 33 13.93 2.85 -0.71
C LYS A 33 14.04 1.44 -1.28
N LYS A 34 14.09 0.42 -0.39
CA LYS A 34 14.12 -0.99 -0.82
C LYS A 34 12.93 -1.38 -1.69
N ALA A 35 11.72 -0.93 -1.33
CA ALA A 35 10.51 -1.21 -2.10
C ALA A 35 10.50 -0.48 -3.45
N GLN A 36 10.96 0.76 -3.50
CA GLN A 36 11.11 1.52 -4.74
C GLN A 36 12.13 0.87 -5.68
N ASP A 37 13.29 0.45 -5.17
CA ASP A 37 14.32 -0.21 -5.96
C ASP A 37 13.81 -1.55 -6.52
N ALA A 38 13.06 -2.33 -5.74
CA ALA A 38 12.44 -3.56 -6.23
C ALA A 38 11.38 -3.29 -7.31
N ASN A 39 10.53 -2.27 -7.10
CA ASN A 39 9.53 -1.88 -8.10
C ASN A 39 10.19 -1.42 -9.41
N ALA A 40 11.26 -0.61 -9.31
CA ALA A 40 12.02 -0.16 -10.48
C ALA A 40 12.69 -1.33 -11.24
N ARG A 41 13.23 -2.33 -10.52
CA ARG A 41 13.83 -3.53 -11.14
C ARG A 41 12.80 -4.44 -11.81
N THR A 42 11.57 -4.45 -11.31
CA THR A 42 10.49 -5.28 -11.87
C THR A 42 9.90 -4.67 -13.14
N LYS A 43 9.96 -3.35 -13.29
CA LYS A 43 9.35 -2.61 -14.40
C LYS A 43 9.85 -3.08 -15.78
N PRO A 44 11.16 -3.19 -16.07
CA PRO A 44 11.65 -3.64 -17.39
C PRO A 44 11.17 -5.06 -17.73
N TYR A 45 11.14 -5.96 -16.75
CA TYR A 45 10.64 -7.31 -16.95
C TYR A 45 9.14 -7.31 -17.32
N ALA A 46 8.34 -6.51 -16.62
CA ALA A 46 6.92 -6.38 -16.90
C ALA A 46 6.64 -5.81 -18.28
N GLU A 47 7.39 -4.78 -18.69
CA GLU A 47 7.30 -4.17 -20.03
C GLU A 47 7.64 -5.19 -21.12
N ARG A 48 8.69 -5.99 -20.95
CA ARG A 48 9.06 -7.03 -21.90
C ARG A 48 8.04 -8.16 -21.99
N MET A 49 7.44 -8.54 -20.86
CA MET A 49 6.38 -9.55 -20.84
C MET A 49 5.11 -9.05 -21.54
N GLU A 50 4.74 -7.77 -21.32
CA GLU A 50 3.63 -7.12 -22.01
C GLU A 50 3.89 -7.02 -23.54
N GLU A 51 5.10 -6.62 -23.94
CA GLU A 51 5.52 -6.59 -25.37
C GLU A 51 5.46 -7.99 -26.00
N MET A 52 5.94 -9.03 -25.29
CA MET A 52 5.88 -10.41 -25.77
C MET A 52 4.44 -10.87 -25.95
N LEU A 53 3.57 -10.59 -24.97
CA LEU A 53 2.14 -10.88 -25.07
C LEU A 53 1.50 -10.22 -26.28
N ASP A 54 1.75 -8.92 -26.50
CA ASP A 54 1.24 -8.18 -27.65
C ASP A 54 1.65 -8.80 -28.98
N ARG A 55 2.88 -9.33 -29.07
CA ARG A 55 3.37 -10.02 -30.28
C ARG A 55 2.69 -11.36 -30.48
N VAL A 56 2.58 -12.16 -29.40
CA VAL A 56 1.87 -13.46 -29.46
C VAL A 56 0.41 -13.26 -29.86
N LEU A 57 -0.27 -12.24 -29.30
CA LEU A 57 -1.65 -11.92 -29.66
C LEU A 57 -1.82 -11.51 -31.14
N LYS A 58 -0.83 -10.88 -31.74
CA LYS A 58 -0.85 -10.53 -33.17
C LYS A 58 -0.63 -11.73 -34.07
N SER A 59 -0.05 -12.82 -33.54
CA SER A 59 0.23 -14.05 -34.28
C SER A 59 -0.91 -15.08 -34.16
N VAL A 60 -1.90 -14.85 -33.29
CA VAL A 60 -3.05 -15.74 -33.07
C VAL A 60 -4.31 -15.06 -33.55
N ASP A 61 -5.00 -15.65 -34.52
CA ASP A 61 -6.24 -15.09 -35.07
C ASP A 61 -7.37 -14.97 -34.06
N LYS A 62 -7.46 -15.91 -33.12
CA LYS A 62 -8.41 -15.90 -31.99
C LYS A 62 -7.74 -16.49 -30.76
N PRO A 63 -7.22 -15.67 -29.86
CA PRO A 63 -6.61 -16.13 -28.63
C PRO A 63 -7.72 -16.57 -27.65
N GLU A 64 -8.25 -17.78 -27.84
CA GLU A 64 -9.22 -18.38 -26.92
C GLU A 64 -8.48 -19.01 -25.74
N HIS A 65 -8.66 -18.45 -24.58
CA HIS A 65 -8.16 -19.03 -23.34
C HIS A 65 -9.17 -18.78 -22.21
N LEU A 66 -9.36 -19.77 -21.34
CA LEU A 66 -10.32 -19.69 -20.24
C LEU A 66 -10.13 -18.44 -19.32
N LEU A 67 -8.89 -17.96 -19.18
CA LEU A 67 -8.59 -16.77 -18.37
C LEU A 67 -8.94 -15.45 -19.06
N THR A 68 -9.20 -15.45 -20.36
CA THR A 68 -9.61 -14.25 -21.14
C THR A 68 -11.10 -14.25 -21.46
N GLU A 69 -11.78 -15.38 -21.20
CA GLU A 69 -13.20 -15.55 -21.48
C GLU A 69 -14.05 -14.57 -20.68
N ILE A 70 -14.86 -13.79 -21.39
CA ILE A 70 -15.82 -12.87 -20.78
C ILE A 70 -17.11 -13.62 -20.53
N ARG A 71 -17.41 -13.88 -19.25
CA ARG A 71 -18.62 -14.54 -18.80
C ARG A 71 -19.63 -13.54 -18.28
N GLU A 72 -20.89 -13.94 -18.20
CA GLU A 72 -21.89 -13.19 -17.44
C GLU A 72 -21.44 -13.09 -15.98
N VAL A 73 -21.38 -11.88 -15.43
CA VAL A 73 -20.83 -11.67 -14.09
C VAL A 73 -21.89 -11.99 -13.05
N LYS A 74 -21.81 -13.19 -12.49
CA LYS A 74 -22.68 -13.66 -11.41
C LYS A 74 -22.07 -13.48 -10.03
N ARG A 75 -20.73 -13.54 -9.92
CA ARG A 75 -19.98 -13.38 -8.67
C ARG A 75 -18.70 -12.60 -8.90
N ILE A 76 -18.53 -11.53 -8.10
CA ILE A 76 -17.33 -10.68 -8.17
C ILE A 76 -16.48 -10.94 -6.95
N ARG A 77 -15.18 -11.14 -7.16
CA ARG A 77 -14.20 -11.26 -6.08
C ARG A 77 -13.28 -10.06 -6.06
N TYR A 78 -13.27 -9.35 -4.94
CA TYR A 78 -12.32 -8.27 -4.69
C TYR A 78 -11.15 -8.77 -3.84
N VAL A 79 -9.93 -8.48 -4.28
CA VAL A 79 -8.71 -8.76 -3.54
C VAL A 79 -8.20 -7.45 -2.94
N LEU A 80 -8.43 -7.27 -1.65
CA LEU A 80 -8.12 -6.04 -0.93
C LEU A 80 -6.72 -6.10 -0.32
N VAL A 81 -5.77 -5.37 -0.89
CA VAL A 81 -4.38 -5.35 -0.45
C VAL A 81 -4.16 -4.22 0.55
N SER A 82 -3.90 -4.57 1.81
CA SER A 82 -3.65 -3.64 2.91
C SER A 82 -2.26 -3.81 3.51
N SER A 83 -1.94 -3.01 4.52
CA SER A 83 -0.70 -3.17 5.29
C SER A 83 -0.84 -4.19 6.42
N ASP A 84 0.29 -4.75 6.85
CA ASP A 84 0.37 -5.59 8.04
C ASP A 84 0.50 -4.76 9.32
N ARG A 85 1.13 -3.59 9.25
CA ARG A 85 1.40 -2.71 10.38
C ARG A 85 0.60 -1.42 10.29
N GLY A 86 0.25 -0.86 11.45
CA GLY A 86 -0.39 0.45 11.55
C GLY A 86 0.62 1.62 11.48
N LEU A 87 0.19 2.76 12.01
CA LEU A 87 0.96 4.02 12.10
C LEU A 87 1.35 4.58 10.72
N CYS A 88 0.51 4.33 9.70
CA CYS A 88 0.63 4.85 8.34
C CYS A 88 -0.47 5.87 8.01
N ALA A 89 -0.85 6.69 8.98
CA ALA A 89 -1.91 7.70 8.86
C ALA A 89 -3.21 7.11 8.25
N GLY A 90 -3.78 7.77 7.27
CA GLY A 90 -5.01 7.38 6.59
C GLY A 90 -4.87 6.26 5.56
N PHE A 91 -3.69 5.70 5.32
CA PHE A 91 -3.41 4.76 4.23
C PHE A 91 -4.44 3.61 4.12
N ASN A 92 -4.64 2.85 5.19
CA ASN A 92 -5.61 1.76 5.19
C ASN A 92 -7.06 2.27 5.23
N ASN A 93 -7.33 3.30 6.02
CA ASN A 93 -8.67 3.85 6.16
C ASN A 93 -9.19 4.44 4.85
N ASN A 94 -8.34 5.09 4.07
CA ASN A 94 -8.71 5.62 2.76
C ASN A 94 -9.02 4.51 1.77
N LEU A 95 -8.22 3.42 1.76
CA LEU A 95 -8.49 2.23 0.97
C LEU A 95 -9.85 1.60 1.34
N PHE A 96 -10.09 1.41 2.63
CA PHE A 96 -11.34 0.80 3.11
C PHE A 96 -12.55 1.69 2.84
N LYS A 97 -12.43 3.00 3.03
CA LYS A 97 -13.49 3.95 2.68
C LYS A 97 -13.80 3.94 1.18
N ALA A 98 -12.78 3.91 0.33
CA ALA A 98 -12.96 3.81 -1.12
C ALA A 98 -13.65 2.49 -1.50
N PHE A 99 -13.23 1.39 -0.90
CA PHE A 99 -13.85 0.08 -1.11
C PHE A 99 -15.32 0.05 -0.67
N LEU A 100 -15.66 0.60 0.49
CA LEU A 100 -17.03 0.64 1.00
C LEU A 100 -17.93 1.61 0.22
N ARG A 101 -17.37 2.67 -0.34
CA ARG A 101 -18.08 3.67 -1.15
C ARG A 101 -18.19 3.31 -2.65
N ARG A 102 -17.61 2.17 -3.06
CA ARG A 102 -17.75 1.75 -4.45
C ARG A 102 -19.23 1.65 -4.84
N PRO A 103 -19.58 1.83 -6.13
CA PRO A 103 -20.93 1.57 -6.60
C PRO A 103 -21.39 0.17 -6.18
N ALA A 104 -22.65 0.04 -5.83
CA ALA A 104 -23.21 -1.26 -5.49
C ALA A 104 -23.15 -2.16 -6.72
N ASP A 105 -22.50 -3.31 -6.58
CA ASP A 105 -22.50 -4.33 -7.60
C ASP A 105 -23.87 -5.04 -7.60
N THR A 106 -24.41 -5.31 -8.77
CA THR A 106 -25.66 -6.08 -8.92
C THR A 106 -25.46 -7.55 -8.58
N SER A 107 -24.24 -8.02 -8.59
CA SER A 107 -23.85 -9.41 -8.33
C SER A 107 -23.31 -9.59 -6.92
N PRO A 108 -23.46 -10.77 -6.30
CA PRO A 108 -22.84 -11.11 -5.03
C PRO A 108 -21.34 -10.84 -5.03
N VAL A 109 -20.87 -10.21 -3.95
CA VAL A 109 -19.47 -9.82 -3.78
C VAL A 109 -18.81 -10.68 -2.71
N GLU A 110 -17.70 -11.29 -3.07
CA GLU A 110 -16.79 -11.92 -2.13
C GLU A 110 -15.51 -11.05 -2.03
N THR A 111 -14.99 -10.85 -0.83
CA THR A 111 -13.78 -10.05 -0.64
C THR A 111 -12.70 -10.87 0.04
N LEU A 112 -11.51 -10.89 -0.56
CA LEU A 112 -10.33 -11.52 0.00
C LEU A 112 -9.39 -10.45 0.56
N GLY A 113 -9.10 -10.51 1.85
CA GLY A 113 -8.20 -9.57 2.51
C GLY A 113 -6.75 -10.06 2.50
N LEU A 114 -5.84 -9.32 1.88
CA LEU A 114 -4.40 -9.49 1.98
C LEU A 114 -3.82 -8.48 2.97
N GLY A 115 -3.00 -8.97 3.91
CA GLY A 115 -2.45 -8.17 5.00
C GLY A 115 -3.34 -8.16 6.25
N ARG A 116 -2.69 -7.90 7.40
CA ARG A 116 -3.36 -8.00 8.71
C ARG A 116 -4.53 -7.03 8.85
N ARG A 117 -4.42 -5.81 8.32
CA ARG A 117 -5.48 -4.80 8.42
C ARG A 117 -6.71 -5.14 7.59
N ALA A 118 -6.54 -5.76 6.42
CA ALA A 118 -7.68 -6.27 5.65
C ALA A 118 -8.36 -7.43 6.38
N ARG A 119 -7.60 -8.31 7.03
CA ARG A 119 -8.17 -9.39 7.85
C ARG A 119 -8.95 -8.88 9.07
N GLU A 120 -8.46 -7.84 9.74
CA GLU A 120 -9.20 -7.18 10.84
C GLU A 120 -10.51 -6.55 10.35
N LEU A 121 -10.53 -6.00 9.12
CA LEU A 121 -11.74 -5.52 8.48
C LEU A 121 -12.68 -6.69 8.11
N ALA A 122 -12.11 -7.77 7.56
CA ALA A 122 -12.86 -8.99 7.21
C ALA A 122 -13.64 -9.55 8.40
N ALA A 123 -13.03 -9.59 9.58
CA ALA A 123 -13.67 -10.08 10.78
C ALA A 123 -14.87 -9.24 11.22
N ARG A 124 -15.02 -8.01 10.72
CA ARG A 124 -16.08 -7.05 11.06
C ARG A 124 -17.11 -6.85 9.94
N THR A 125 -16.85 -7.39 8.76
CA THR A 125 -17.69 -7.18 7.57
C THR A 125 -18.20 -8.52 7.07
N PRO A 126 -19.53 -8.71 6.98
CA PRO A 126 -20.12 -9.92 6.41
C PRO A 126 -19.58 -10.17 4.98
N ASN A 127 -19.44 -11.43 4.59
CA ASN A 127 -18.94 -11.86 3.26
C ASN A 127 -17.51 -11.42 2.91
N LEU A 128 -16.70 -11.09 3.90
CA LEU A 128 -15.29 -10.82 3.73
C LEU A 128 -14.48 -11.99 4.28
N SER A 129 -13.88 -12.76 3.39
CA SER A 129 -12.96 -13.85 3.74
C SER A 129 -11.52 -13.32 3.78
N ALA A 130 -10.67 -13.93 4.60
CA ALA A 130 -9.26 -13.58 4.67
C ALA A 130 -8.42 -14.70 4.07
N LEU A 131 -7.61 -14.40 3.05
CA LEU A 131 -6.56 -15.31 2.65
C LEU A 131 -5.46 -15.37 3.72
N PRO A 132 -4.94 -16.55 4.04
CA PRO A 132 -3.75 -16.66 4.87
C PRO A 132 -2.58 -16.04 4.09
N SER A 133 -2.29 -14.78 4.37
CA SER A 133 -1.16 -14.09 3.77
C SER A 133 -0.11 -13.82 4.84
N THR A 134 1.01 -14.45 4.70
CA THR A 134 2.21 -14.20 5.49
C THR A 134 3.08 -13.16 4.79
N PHE A 135 2.59 -11.93 4.65
CA PHE A 135 3.43 -10.81 4.23
C PHE A 135 4.23 -10.33 5.43
N THR A 136 5.24 -11.08 5.81
CA THR A 136 5.95 -10.78 7.05
C THR A 136 6.81 -9.53 7.00
N ASN A 137 7.29 -9.04 5.87
CA ASN A 137 8.04 -7.77 5.83
C ASN A 137 8.24 -7.15 4.43
N PHE A 138 8.24 -7.97 3.36
CA PHE A 138 8.51 -7.51 1.99
C PHE A 138 7.85 -8.47 1.00
N PRO A 139 7.12 -7.98 -0.02
CA PRO A 139 6.50 -8.85 -1.01
C PRO A 139 7.56 -9.58 -1.83
N LEU A 140 7.47 -10.91 -1.87
CA LEU A 140 8.27 -11.77 -2.72
C LEU A 140 7.44 -12.21 -3.93
N TYR A 141 8.08 -12.49 -5.04
CA TYR A 141 7.40 -12.98 -6.24
C TYR A 141 6.70 -14.33 -6.00
N SER A 142 7.29 -15.21 -5.18
CA SER A 142 6.68 -16.48 -4.76
C SER A 142 5.33 -16.30 -4.05
N ASN A 143 5.19 -15.25 -3.23
CA ASN A 143 3.91 -14.91 -2.61
C ASN A 143 2.86 -14.53 -3.67
N ALA A 144 3.24 -13.72 -4.65
CA ALA A 144 2.36 -13.34 -5.74
C ALA A 144 1.95 -14.56 -6.60
N GLN A 145 2.88 -15.48 -6.87
CA GLN A 145 2.58 -16.74 -7.57
C GLN A 145 1.56 -17.59 -6.81
N SER A 146 1.73 -17.78 -5.51
CA SER A 146 0.77 -18.57 -4.70
C SER A 146 -0.61 -17.93 -4.68
N ILE A 147 -0.68 -16.60 -4.55
CA ILE A 147 -1.96 -15.87 -4.56
C ILE A 147 -2.60 -15.97 -5.94
N SER A 148 -1.85 -15.70 -7.01
CA SER A 148 -2.38 -15.74 -8.38
C SER A 148 -2.86 -17.13 -8.75
N LYS A 149 -2.15 -18.19 -8.34
CA LYS A 149 -2.59 -19.57 -8.54
C LYS A 149 -3.95 -19.81 -7.90
N THR A 150 -4.11 -19.46 -6.62
CA THR A 150 -5.42 -19.59 -5.94
C THR A 150 -6.54 -18.82 -6.66
N LEU A 151 -6.26 -17.60 -7.12
CA LEU A 151 -7.24 -16.78 -7.84
C LEU A 151 -7.59 -17.38 -9.21
N ILE A 152 -6.61 -17.91 -9.92
CA ILE A 152 -6.79 -18.57 -11.21
C ILE A 152 -7.60 -19.87 -11.02
N ASP A 153 -7.22 -20.71 -10.07
CA ASP A 153 -7.90 -21.99 -9.79
C ASP A 153 -9.38 -21.74 -9.42
N ASP A 154 -9.65 -20.73 -8.59
CA ASP A 154 -11.01 -20.36 -8.21
C ASP A 154 -11.82 -19.76 -9.36
N PHE A 155 -11.19 -19.01 -10.26
CA PHE A 155 -11.82 -18.47 -11.47
C PHE A 155 -12.16 -19.59 -12.47
N LEU A 156 -11.22 -20.51 -12.69
CA LEU A 156 -11.43 -21.68 -13.58
C LEU A 156 -12.49 -22.62 -13.03
N ALA A 157 -12.54 -22.82 -11.71
CA ALA A 157 -13.58 -23.60 -11.04
C ALA A 157 -14.96 -22.92 -11.03
N GLY A 158 -15.10 -21.73 -11.62
CA GLY A 158 -16.37 -20.99 -11.67
C GLY A 158 -16.84 -20.47 -10.31
N LYS A 159 -15.97 -20.38 -9.29
CA LYS A 159 -16.33 -19.79 -7.99
C LYS A 159 -16.51 -18.27 -8.08
N CYS A 160 -15.84 -17.63 -9.03
CA CYS A 160 -16.00 -16.21 -9.34
C CYS A 160 -15.85 -15.97 -10.85
N ASP A 161 -16.55 -14.96 -11.36
CA ASP A 161 -16.57 -14.61 -12.78
C ASP A 161 -15.74 -13.35 -13.07
N ARG A 162 -15.41 -12.60 -12.02
CA ARG A 162 -14.55 -11.44 -12.09
C ARG A 162 -13.68 -11.34 -10.84
N VAL A 163 -12.40 -11.03 -11.04
CA VAL A 163 -11.46 -10.74 -9.96
C VAL A 163 -10.92 -9.32 -10.12
N VAL A 164 -10.99 -8.52 -9.06
CA VAL A 164 -10.54 -7.12 -9.05
C VAL A 164 -9.55 -6.91 -7.91
N LEU A 165 -8.35 -6.42 -8.22
CA LEU A 165 -7.37 -6.00 -7.23
C LEU A 165 -7.71 -4.59 -6.73
N VAL A 166 -7.72 -4.42 -5.41
CA VAL A 166 -7.95 -3.12 -4.77
C VAL A 166 -6.76 -2.80 -3.88
N PHE A 167 -6.02 -1.77 -4.24
CA PHE A 167 -4.81 -1.39 -3.53
C PHE A 167 -4.54 0.12 -3.65
N ASN A 168 -3.60 0.63 -2.86
CA ASN A 168 -3.18 2.02 -2.96
C ASN A 168 -2.04 2.16 -3.97
N ARG A 169 -2.32 2.78 -5.11
CA ARG A 169 -1.30 3.16 -6.10
C ARG A 169 -0.45 4.30 -5.57
N PHE A 170 0.85 4.15 -5.66
CA PHE A 170 1.79 5.19 -5.27
C PHE A 170 1.86 6.28 -6.34
N ARG A 171 1.52 7.52 -5.98
CA ARG A 171 1.66 8.71 -6.84
C ARG A 171 2.85 9.55 -6.41
N SER A 172 2.94 9.80 -5.10
CA SER A 172 4.04 10.53 -4.48
C SER A 172 4.19 10.14 -3.01
N VAL A 173 5.23 10.62 -2.36
CA VAL A 173 5.47 10.38 -0.93
C VAL A 173 4.29 10.82 -0.06
N ILE A 174 3.56 11.84 -0.49
CA ILE A 174 2.42 12.42 0.26
C ILE A 174 1.08 11.84 -0.23
N SER A 175 1.01 11.35 -1.49
CA SER A 175 -0.24 10.95 -2.13
C SER A 175 -0.23 9.49 -2.52
N GLN A 176 -1.16 8.73 -1.95
CA GLN A 176 -1.47 7.35 -2.32
C GLN A 176 -2.96 7.30 -2.68
N GLN A 177 -3.28 6.77 -3.85
CA GLN A 177 -4.63 6.74 -4.38
C GLN A 177 -5.16 5.31 -4.41
N PRO A 178 -6.32 5.02 -3.78
CA PRO A 178 -7.00 3.75 -3.93
C PRO A 178 -7.40 3.53 -5.40
N VAL A 179 -7.07 2.35 -5.93
CA VAL A 179 -7.40 1.96 -7.30
C VAL A 179 -8.02 0.58 -7.33
N PHE A 180 -8.90 0.38 -8.33
CA PHE A 180 -9.56 -0.88 -8.64
C PHE A 180 -9.02 -1.34 -9.99
N VAL A 181 -8.28 -2.42 -10.01
CA VAL A 181 -7.66 -2.95 -11.22
C VAL A 181 -8.26 -4.33 -11.52
N PRO A 182 -8.98 -4.49 -12.63
CA PRO A 182 -9.48 -5.80 -13.04
C PRO A 182 -8.29 -6.72 -13.32
N LEU A 183 -8.31 -7.92 -12.72
CA LEU A 183 -7.28 -8.93 -12.87
C LEU A 183 -7.74 -10.08 -13.76
N LEU A 184 -8.97 -10.58 -13.53
CA LEU A 184 -9.60 -11.62 -14.31
C LEU A 184 -11.06 -11.23 -14.66
N PRO A 185 -11.57 -11.53 -15.85
CA PRO A 185 -10.83 -12.11 -16.99
C PRO A 185 -9.66 -11.21 -17.40
N PHE A 186 -8.56 -11.84 -17.81
CA PHE A 186 -7.36 -11.09 -18.20
C PHE A 186 -7.63 -10.33 -19.49
N ARG A 187 -7.39 -9.04 -19.46
CA ARG A 187 -7.44 -8.17 -20.64
C ARG A 187 -6.06 -7.58 -20.84
N PRO A 188 -5.40 -7.84 -21.97
CA PRO A 188 -4.20 -7.11 -22.30
C PRO A 188 -4.54 -5.61 -22.29
N ALA A 189 -3.76 -4.83 -21.57
CA ALA A 189 -3.90 -3.38 -21.64
C ALA A 189 -3.65 -2.98 -23.09
N PRO A 190 -4.47 -2.09 -23.70
CA PRO A 190 -4.06 -1.50 -24.96
C PRO A 190 -2.68 -0.91 -24.73
N SER A 191 -1.70 -1.34 -25.52
CA SER A 191 -0.30 -0.95 -25.37
C SER A 191 -0.22 0.56 -25.20
N ALA A 192 0.26 1.03 -24.04
CA ALA A 192 0.45 2.46 -23.76
C ALA A 192 1.46 3.13 -24.73
N GLY A 193 1.88 2.41 -25.76
CA GLY A 193 2.74 2.84 -26.84
C GLY A 193 2.03 3.40 -28.08
N ALA A 194 0.70 3.47 -28.09
CA ALA A 194 -0.01 4.11 -29.22
C ALA A 194 -0.04 5.65 -29.16
N GLY A 195 0.51 6.24 -28.10
CA GLY A 195 0.63 7.70 -27.98
C GLY A 195 2.09 8.11 -27.87
N THR A 196 2.66 8.65 -28.96
CA THR A 196 3.98 9.30 -29.07
C THR A 196 5.21 8.44 -29.39
N ARG A 197 5.08 7.37 -30.19
CA ARG A 197 6.23 7.00 -31.00
C ARG A 197 6.10 7.75 -32.30
N PRO A 198 7.07 8.59 -32.72
CA PRO A 198 7.04 9.17 -34.05
C PRO A 198 6.93 8.02 -35.06
N ALA A 199 6.01 8.18 -36.03
CA ALA A 199 5.88 7.24 -37.12
C ALA A 199 7.29 6.99 -37.69
N PRO A 200 7.68 5.74 -37.95
CA PRO A 200 8.97 5.48 -38.62
C PRO A 200 8.92 6.25 -39.92
N THR A 201 9.86 7.18 -40.06
CA THR A 201 10.14 7.85 -41.36
C THR A 201 10.38 6.77 -42.38
N ASP A 202 9.62 6.81 -43.46
CA ASP A 202 9.77 5.94 -44.63
C ASP A 202 11.27 5.85 -45.05
N GLY A 203 11.86 4.71 -44.85
CA GLY A 203 13.25 4.47 -45.22
C GLY A 203 13.95 3.35 -44.46
N ALA A 204 13.56 3.07 -43.21
CA ALA A 204 14.06 1.89 -42.51
C ALA A 204 13.03 0.76 -42.74
N LYS A 205 13.30 -0.14 -43.67
CA LYS A 205 12.78 -1.50 -43.67
C LYS A 205 13.25 -2.09 -42.32
N GLY A 206 12.49 -1.80 -41.27
CA GLY A 206 12.70 -2.38 -39.96
C GLY A 206 12.73 -3.88 -40.16
N MET A 207 13.85 -4.49 -39.83
CA MET A 207 13.91 -5.92 -39.54
C MET A 207 12.69 -6.21 -38.67
N ARG A 208 11.71 -6.89 -39.26
CA ARG A 208 10.69 -7.57 -38.46
C ARG A 208 11.51 -8.59 -37.68
N ASP A 209 11.74 -8.30 -36.40
CA ASP A 209 12.18 -9.32 -35.46
C ASP A 209 11.03 -10.32 -35.35
N ASP A 210 10.90 -11.17 -36.36
CA ASP A 210 9.97 -12.28 -36.37
C ASP A 210 10.55 -13.31 -35.40
N TYR A 211 10.02 -13.30 -34.15
CA TYR A 211 10.36 -14.33 -33.20
C TYR A 211 9.83 -15.67 -33.71
N PHE A 212 10.69 -16.66 -33.72
CA PHE A 212 10.23 -18.05 -33.84
C PHE A 212 9.51 -18.43 -32.57
N LEU A 213 8.20 -18.67 -32.66
CA LEU A 213 7.35 -19.07 -31.54
C LEU A 213 7.38 -20.59 -31.46
N GLU A 214 8.04 -21.14 -30.45
CA GLU A 214 8.11 -22.58 -30.21
C GLU A 214 7.40 -22.94 -28.89
N PRO A 215 6.57 -23.97 -28.83
CA PRO A 215 6.18 -24.84 -29.96
C PRO A 215 5.18 -24.19 -30.92
N ASP A 216 4.27 -23.34 -30.44
CA ASP A 216 3.28 -22.57 -31.19
C ASP A 216 2.78 -21.39 -30.38
N ALA A 217 2.16 -20.40 -31.04
CA ALA A 217 1.70 -19.16 -30.42
C ALA A 217 0.59 -19.41 -29.37
N THR A 218 -0.28 -20.40 -29.57
CA THR A 218 -1.38 -20.70 -28.66
C THR A 218 -0.88 -21.31 -27.35
N SER A 219 0.02 -22.28 -27.43
CA SER A 219 0.68 -22.90 -26.28
C SER A 219 1.48 -21.88 -25.48
N LEU A 220 2.23 -21.01 -26.17
CA LEU A 220 2.98 -19.95 -25.54
C LEU A 220 2.07 -18.94 -24.84
N PHE A 221 0.94 -18.57 -25.47
CA PHE A 221 -0.07 -17.71 -24.87
C PHE A 221 -0.63 -18.29 -23.57
N ALA A 222 -0.99 -19.59 -23.59
CA ALA A 222 -1.51 -20.29 -22.42
C ALA A 222 -0.49 -20.33 -21.26
N GLU A 223 0.80 -20.45 -21.56
CA GLU A 223 1.86 -20.46 -20.55
C GLU A 223 2.19 -19.07 -20.01
N LEU A 224 2.06 -18.02 -20.83
CA LEU A 224 2.36 -16.65 -20.45
C LEU A 224 1.28 -16.03 -19.54
N LEU A 225 -0.01 -16.35 -19.78
CA LEU A 225 -1.12 -15.74 -19.05
C LEU A 225 -1.03 -15.90 -17.52
N PRO A 226 -0.80 -17.08 -16.94
CA PRO A 226 -0.64 -17.23 -15.50
C PRO A 226 0.55 -16.43 -14.94
N LYS A 227 1.64 -16.35 -15.70
CA LYS A 227 2.84 -15.57 -15.33
C LYS A 227 2.53 -14.07 -15.32
N LEU A 228 1.76 -13.58 -16.26
CA LEU A 228 1.32 -12.17 -16.33
C LEU A 228 0.36 -11.82 -15.20
N VAL A 229 -0.58 -12.70 -14.88
CA VAL A 229 -1.48 -12.53 -13.72
C VAL A 229 -0.64 -12.44 -12.44
N ALA A 230 0.33 -13.35 -12.24
CA ALA A 230 1.23 -13.32 -11.09
C ALA A 230 2.07 -12.03 -11.05
N LEU A 231 2.52 -11.54 -12.19
CA LEU A 231 3.28 -10.30 -12.31
C LEU A 231 2.42 -9.07 -11.96
N GLN A 232 1.16 -9.02 -12.40
CA GLN A 232 0.24 -7.94 -12.02
C GLN A 232 -0.05 -7.93 -10.51
N VAL A 233 -0.26 -9.10 -9.92
CA VAL A 233 -0.40 -9.24 -8.46
C VAL A 233 0.88 -8.75 -7.77
N PHE A 234 2.06 -9.17 -8.23
CA PHE A 234 3.34 -8.76 -7.64
C PHE A 234 3.56 -7.25 -7.71
N ARG A 235 3.26 -6.62 -8.85
CA ARG A 235 3.32 -5.15 -9.00
C ARG A 235 2.39 -4.44 -8.03
N ALA A 236 1.15 -4.92 -7.88
CA ALA A 236 0.20 -4.36 -6.92
C ALA A 236 0.71 -4.45 -5.47
N LEU A 237 1.34 -5.58 -5.10
CA LEU A 237 1.95 -5.77 -3.79
C LEU A 237 3.14 -4.83 -3.55
N LEU A 238 4.00 -4.66 -4.56
CA LEU A 238 5.14 -3.73 -4.48
C LEU A 238 4.68 -2.27 -4.38
N GLU A 239 3.74 -1.84 -5.22
CA GLU A 239 3.17 -0.49 -5.16
C GLU A 239 2.51 -0.22 -3.80
N ASN A 240 1.78 -1.19 -3.27
CA ASN A 240 1.18 -1.08 -1.94
C ASN A 240 2.25 -0.96 -0.84
N ALA A 241 3.35 -1.72 -0.93
CA ALA A 241 4.46 -1.63 0.02
C ALA A 241 5.18 -0.28 -0.04
N VAL A 242 5.41 0.26 -1.24
CA VAL A 242 5.96 1.62 -1.44
C VAL A 242 5.03 2.65 -0.80
N GLY A 243 3.74 2.58 -1.07
CA GLY A 243 2.73 3.48 -0.50
C GLY A 243 2.65 3.38 1.03
N GLU A 244 2.66 2.18 1.59
CA GLU A 244 2.64 1.93 3.03
C GLU A 244 3.84 2.56 3.76
N HIS A 245 5.06 2.30 3.25
CA HIS A 245 6.28 2.83 3.87
C HIS A 245 6.42 4.34 3.72
N SER A 246 5.97 4.88 2.60
CA SER A 246 5.88 6.32 2.34
C SER A 246 4.92 7.00 3.33
N ALA A 247 3.69 6.51 3.45
CA ALA A 247 2.69 7.04 4.37
C ALA A 247 3.16 6.95 5.84
N ARG A 248 3.82 5.85 6.21
CA ARG A 248 4.38 5.70 7.57
C ARG A 248 5.53 6.67 7.82
N MET A 249 6.43 6.85 6.86
CA MET A 249 7.52 7.82 6.98
C MET A 249 7.00 9.23 7.22
N THR A 250 6.01 9.67 6.43
CA THR A 250 5.38 10.99 6.56
C THR A 250 4.62 11.13 7.87
N ALA A 251 3.88 10.10 8.29
CA ALA A 251 3.15 10.10 9.56
C ALA A 251 4.10 10.22 10.76
N MET A 252 5.23 9.50 10.74
CA MET A 252 6.22 9.55 11.82
C MET A 252 7.00 10.86 11.83
N ASP A 253 7.22 11.48 10.66
CA ASP A 253 7.81 12.85 10.59
C ASP A 253 6.90 13.88 11.24
N SER A 254 5.60 13.88 10.87
CA SER A 254 4.60 14.76 11.45
C SER A 254 4.45 14.53 12.97
N ALA A 255 4.39 13.26 13.40
CA ALA A 255 4.32 12.92 14.81
C ALA A 255 5.55 13.41 15.58
N THR A 256 6.74 13.32 15.00
CA THR A 256 7.98 13.83 15.63
C THR A 256 7.98 15.35 15.75
N LYS A 257 7.52 16.09 14.73
CA LYS A 257 7.38 17.54 14.75
C LYS A 257 6.38 17.99 15.81
N ASN A 258 5.17 17.44 15.80
CA ASN A 258 4.11 17.75 16.75
C ASN A 258 4.55 17.46 18.20
N THR A 259 5.27 16.34 18.42
CA THR A 259 5.78 16.00 19.75
C THR A 259 6.85 16.99 20.24
N LYS A 260 7.72 17.50 19.36
CA LYS A 260 8.70 18.52 19.71
C LYS A 260 8.03 19.84 20.09
N GLU A 261 7.00 20.26 19.37
CA GLU A 261 6.21 21.46 19.68
C GLU A 261 5.51 21.33 21.04
N LEU A 262 4.90 20.17 21.31
CA LEU A 262 4.30 19.87 22.61
C LEU A 262 5.32 19.91 23.76
N ILE A 263 6.52 19.39 23.56
CA ILE A 263 7.60 19.45 24.55
C ILE A 263 7.98 20.92 24.83
N GLY A 264 8.06 21.74 23.79
CA GLY A 264 8.35 23.18 23.93
C GLY A 264 7.30 23.89 24.79
N SER A 265 6.02 23.76 24.42
CA SER A 265 4.89 24.40 25.13
C SER A 265 4.78 23.94 26.58
N MET A 266 4.88 22.61 26.82
CA MET A 266 4.86 22.06 28.18
C MET A 266 6.07 22.50 29.03
N SER A 267 7.24 22.65 28.41
CA SER A 267 8.43 23.14 29.12
C SER A 267 8.25 24.58 29.58
N LEU A 268 7.65 25.44 28.75
CA LEU A 268 7.30 26.81 29.13
C LEU A 268 6.30 26.84 30.27
N THR A 269 5.23 26.02 30.18
CA THR A 269 4.22 25.89 31.23
C THR A 269 4.83 25.41 32.55
N MET A 270 5.71 24.42 32.49
CA MET A 270 6.41 23.89 33.67
C MET A 270 7.30 24.97 34.32
N ASN A 271 8.03 25.75 33.49
CA ASN A 271 8.88 26.82 34.02
C ASN A 271 8.04 27.94 34.68
N ARG A 272 6.92 28.35 34.09
CA ARG A 272 5.98 29.31 34.70
C ARG A 272 5.43 28.81 36.03
N ALA A 273 4.98 27.55 36.05
CA ALA A 273 4.48 26.94 37.28
C ALA A 273 5.57 26.85 38.37
N ARG A 274 6.81 26.57 37.98
CA ARG A 274 7.95 26.55 38.91
C ARG A 274 8.22 27.93 39.50
N GLN A 275 8.26 28.97 38.66
CA GLN A 275 8.46 30.34 39.10
C GLN A 275 7.35 30.78 40.06
N ALA A 276 6.08 30.51 39.72
CA ALA A 276 4.95 30.81 40.58
C ALA A 276 4.99 30.06 41.91
N ALA A 277 5.47 28.83 41.95
CA ALA A 277 5.66 28.07 43.19
C ALA A 277 6.76 28.69 44.06
N ILE A 278 7.91 29.02 43.47
CA ILE A 278 9.03 29.69 44.18
C ILE A 278 8.57 31.02 44.74
N THR A 279 7.87 31.86 43.97
CA THR A 279 7.36 33.16 44.40
C THR A 279 6.38 32.97 45.59
N ARG A 280 5.49 31.96 45.56
CA ARG A 280 4.60 31.69 46.63
C ARG A 280 5.33 31.27 47.90
N GLU A 281 6.29 30.36 47.81
CA GLU A 281 7.11 29.90 48.95
C GLU A 281 7.87 31.09 49.56
N LEU A 282 8.43 32.00 48.74
CA LEU A 282 9.08 33.23 49.21
C LEU A 282 8.12 34.16 49.98
N ILE A 283 6.89 34.37 49.43
CA ILE A 283 5.87 35.19 50.07
C ILE A 283 5.44 34.57 51.44
N GLU A 284 5.27 33.24 51.46
CA GLU A 284 4.91 32.51 52.70
C GLU A 284 6.03 32.65 53.75
N ILE A 285 7.29 32.53 53.38
CA ILE A 285 8.45 32.73 54.29
C ILE A 285 8.52 34.18 54.79
N VAL A 286 8.40 35.18 53.90
CA VAL A 286 8.44 36.60 54.31
C VAL A 286 7.29 36.94 55.21
N SER A 287 6.06 36.53 54.86
CA SER A 287 4.86 36.77 55.69
C SER A 287 4.93 36.07 57.05
N GLY A 288 5.48 34.83 57.10
CA GLY A 288 5.71 34.13 58.35
C GLY A 288 6.79 34.79 59.22
N ALA A 289 7.87 35.34 58.63
CA ALA A 289 8.89 36.09 59.36
C ALA A 289 8.39 37.43 59.90
N GLU A 290 7.52 38.12 59.16
CA GLU A 290 6.86 39.35 59.58
C GLU A 290 5.90 39.11 60.77
N ALA A 291 5.11 38.03 60.71
CA ALA A 291 4.19 37.62 61.78
C ALA A 291 4.87 37.22 63.08
N LEU A 292 6.15 36.86 63.05
CA LEU A 292 6.96 36.54 64.24
C LEU A 292 7.67 37.76 64.86
N LYS A 293 7.66 38.91 64.18
CA LYS A 293 8.24 40.18 64.66
C LYS A 293 7.21 41.10 65.32
N GLY A 294 5.93 40.85 65.20
CA GLY A 294 4.87 41.54 65.94
C GLY A 294 4.42 40.69 67.14
#